data_1863dabc4a0161bc36c7b88fc53ed552
#
_entry.id   1863dabc4a0161bc36c7b88fc53ed552
#
_cell.length_a   1.000
_cell.length_b   1.000
_cell.length_c   1.000
_cell.angle_alpha   90.00
_cell.angle_beta   90.00
_cell.angle_gamma   90.00
#
_symmetry.space_group_name_H-M   'P 1'
#
loop_
_entity.id
_entity.type
_entity.pdbx_description
1 polymer ?
#
loop_
_entity_poly.entity_id
_entity_poly.type
_entity_poly.pdbx_seq_one_letter_code
_entity_poly.pdbx_strand_id
1 'polypeptide(L)'
;MSLVDLGTSLHTDQLAHARRARLLPVRIVRAIYREVTRGPEIYGLEWGDPDVWTPLQFIRDRYVLPFVDPAHTALDIGCGGGRWTRYLLGFQTVHAVDYYPELVAEFRRTFDKYPHVRPIKNNGADFPGVAPHSVDYTLSFGCFGHLNQALIDGYLGNIRTILKPGGNVVIHYSDKAKPMAREPGFADNTPEQMRALVLHHGFRIVAEDTGTMWNGAIIHFSI
;
A
#
# COMPACT_ATOMS: atom_id res chain seq x y z
N MET A 1 -27.15 4.69 -21.89
CA MET A 1 -25.96 5.07 -21.10
C MET A 1 -24.92 3.98 -21.30
N SER A 2 -23.77 4.35 -21.87
CA SER A 2 -22.72 3.35 -22.13
C SER A 2 -21.91 3.10 -20.86
N LEU A 3 -21.27 1.93 -20.74
CA LEU A 3 -20.38 1.57 -19.63
C LEU A 3 -19.20 2.58 -19.47
N VAL A 4 -18.90 3.34 -20.52
CA VAL A 4 -17.87 4.40 -20.51
C VAL A 4 -18.31 5.61 -19.67
N ASP A 5 -19.60 5.95 -19.68
CA ASP A 5 -20.14 7.09 -18.94
C ASP A 5 -20.18 6.83 -17.42
N LEU A 6 -20.42 5.59 -17.01
CA LEU A 6 -20.39 5.20 -15.60
C LEU A 6 -18.96 5.20 -15.04
N GLY A 7 -17.98 4.78 -15.84
CA GLY A 7 -16.57 4.78 -15.44
C GLY A 7 -16.01 6.20 -15.25
N THR A 8 -16.39 7.14 -16.11
CA THR A 8 -15.95 8.53 -16.02
C THR A 8 -16.59 9.29 -14.85
N SER A 9 -17.87 9.01 -14.54
CA SER A 9 -18.55 9.62 -13.39
C SER A 9 -17.95 9.16 -12.06
N LEU A 10 -17.76 7.86 -11.86
CA LEU A 10 -17.13 7.31 -10.65
C LEU A 10 -15.69 7.82 -10.48
N HIS A 11 -14.96 7.97 -11.59
CA HIS A 11 -13.60 8.47 -11.58
C HIS A 11 -13.54 9.95 -11.13
N THR A 12 -14.46 10.79 -11.62
CA THR A 12 -14.53 12.22 -11.25
C THR A 12 -14.88 12.39 -9.76
N ASP A 13 -15.78 11.57 -9.23
CA ASP A 13 -16.17 11.62 -7.83
C ASP A 13 -15.04 11.15 -6.89
N GLN A 14 -14.31 10.11 -7.25
CA GLN A 14 -13.15 9.66 -6.50
C GLN A 14 -12.01 10.70 -6.50
N LEU A 15 -11.80 11.41 -7.62
CA LEU A 15 -10.86 12.52 -7.73
C LEU A 15 -11.24 13.70 -6.82
N ALA A 16 -12.53 14.03 -6.76
CA ALA A 16 -13.04 15.10 -5.91
C ALA A 16 -12.85 14.75 -4.42
N HIS A 17 -13.06 13.49 -4.03
CA HIS A 17 -12.82 13.01 -2.68
C HIS A 17 -11.34 13.03 -2.31
N ALA A 18 -10.46 12.54 -3.17
CA ALA A 18 -9.02 12.58 -2.96
C ALA A 18 -8.47 14.02 -2.83
N ARG A 19 -8.99 14.96 -3.63
CA ARG A 19 -8.62 16.38 -3.54
C ARG A 19 -9.07 17.03 -2.23
N ARG A 20 -10.28 16.74 -1.75
CA ARG A 20 -10.79 17.24 -0.46
C ARG A 20 -10.05 16.64 0.73
N ALA A 21 -9.72 15.35 0.68
CA ALA A 21 -8.98 14.67 1.73
C ALA A 21 -7.57 15.24 1.96
N ARG A 22 -6.92 15.80 0.92
CA ARG A 22 -5.59 16.41 1.00
C ARG A 22 -5.55 17.78 1.67
N LEU A 23 -6.67 18.49 1.69
CA LEU A 23 -6.77 19.82 2.29
C LEU A 23 -7.19 19.79 3.76
N LEU A 24 -7.57 18.61 4.27
CA LEU A 24 -8.06 18.45 5.63
C LEU A 24 -7.13 17.54 6.45
N PRO A 25 -6.89 17.84 7.73
CA PRO A 25 -6.21 16.93 8.63
C PRO A 25 -6.88 15.55 8.63
N VAL A 26 -6.11 14.47 8.66
CA VAL A 26 -6.60 13.08 8.63
C VAL A 26 -7.77 12.84 9.60
N ARG A 27 -7.75 13.50 10.78
CA ARG A 27 -8.83 13.42 11.78
C ARG A 27 -10.16 13.97 11.28
N ILE A 28 -10.15 15.04 10.49
CA ILE A 28 -11.37 15.67 9.94
C ILE A 28 -11.93 14.83 8.80
N VAL A 29 -11.08 14.33 7.91
CA VAL A 29 -11.48 13.43 6.83
C VAL A 29 -12.16 12.18 7.40
N ARG A 30 -11.60 11.61 8.46
CA ARG A 30 -12.19 10.46 9.16
C ARG A 30 -13.53 10.77 9.80
N ALA A 31 -13.67 11.94 10.44
CA ALA A 31 -14.93 12.33 11.05
C ALA A 31 -16.05 12.47 10.00
N ILE A 32 -15.74 13.14 8.88
CA ILE A 32 -16.70 13.30 7.78
C ILE A 32 -17.08 11.95 7.17
N TYR A 33 -16.08 11.06 6.96
CA TYR A 33 -16.32 9.76 6.36
C TYR A 33 -17.17 8.87 7.26
N ARG A 34 -16.90 8.83 8.57
CA ARG A 34 -17.73 8.12 9.57
C ARG A 34 -19.17 8.62 9.62
N GLU A 35 -19.36 9.92 9.50
CA GLU A 35 -20.70 10.55 9.51
C GLU A 35 -21.51 10.17 8.26
N VAL A 36 -20.85 10.13 7.09
CA VAL A 36 -21.52 9.90 5.80
C VAL A 36 -21.83 8.41 5.56
N THR A 37 -21.01 7.49 6.04
CA THR A 37 -21.08 6.07 5.65
C THR A 37 -21.68 5.14 6.70
N ARG A 38 -21.89 5.60 7.94
CA ARG A 38 -22.56 4.89 9.06
C ARG A 38 -22.06 3.48 9.39
N GLY A 39 -20.79 3.15 9.12
CA GLY A 39 -20.21 1.82 9.44
C GLY A 39 -18.82 1.89 10.04
N PRO A 40 -18.31 0.81 10.66
CA PRO A 40 -16.91 0.70 11.06
C PRO A 40 -16.07 0.48 9.79
N GLU A 41 -15.72 1.58 9.12
CA GLU A 41 -15.01 1.50 7.86
C GLU A 41 -13.52 1.50 8.05
N ILE A 42 -12.88 0.64 7.29
CA ILE A 42 -11.43 0.56 7.16
C ILE A 42 -10.93 1.83 6.47
N TYR A 43 -10.12 2.64 7.16
CA TYR A 43 -9.45 3.80 6.58
C TYR A 43 -8.70 3.41 5.29
N GLY A 44 -8.93 4.16 4.25
CA GLY A 44 -8.34 3.92 2.93
C GLY A 44 -9.33 3.41 1.88
N LEU A 45 -10.53 2.92 2.27
CA LEU A 45 -11.56 2.51 1.30
C LEU A 45 -12.09 3.68 0.46
N GLU A 46 -12.00 4.91 0.98
CA GLU A 46 -12.31 6.15 0.25
C GLU A 46 -11.46 6.36 -1.00
N TRP A 47 -10.31 5.69 -1.11
CA TRP A 47 -9.44 5.68 -2.31
C TRP A 47 -9.65 4.46 -3.19
N GLY A 48 -10.77 3.79 -3.03
CA GLY A 48 -11.19 2.63 -3.80
C GLY A 48 -11.14 1.33 -3.01
N ASP A 49 -12.20 0.55 -3.13
CA ASP A 49 -12.28 -0.79 -2.56
C ASP A 49 -11.74 -1.82 -3.55
N PRO A 50 -10.71 -2.62 -3.19
CA PRO A 50 -10.23 -3.71 -4.04
C PRO A 50 -11.24 -4.83 -4.33
N ASP A 51 -12.39 -4.86 -3.66
CA ASP A 51 -13.46 -5.82 -3.98
C ASP A 51 -14.46 -5.26 -4.99
N VAL A 52 -14.45 -3.94 -5.24
CA VAL A 52 -15.43 -3.27 -6.09
C VAL A 52 -14.79 -2.65 -7.33
N TRP A 53 -13.60 -2.06 -7.18
CA TRP A 53 -13.00 -1.28 -8.24
C TRP A 53 -12.04 -2.10 -9.10
N THR A 54 -12.38 -2.29 -10.38
CA THR A 54 -11.69 -3.19 -11.32
C THR A 54 -10.16 -3.07 -11.36
N PRO A 55 -9.54 -1.87 -11.42
CA PRO A 55 -8.08 -1.76 -11.36
C PRO A 55 -7.48 -2.33 -10.07
N LEU A 56 -8.12 -2.11 -8.92
CA LEU A 56 -7.64 -2.65 -7.65
C LEU A 56 -7.92 -4.15 -7.52
N GLN A 57 -9.03 -4.65 -8.07
CA GLN A 57 -9.29 -6.09 -8.20
C GLN A 57 -8.17 -6.77 -8.97
N PHE A 58 -7.78 -6.20 -10.13
CA PHE A 58 -6.67 -6.72 -10.93
C PHE A 58 -5.36 -6.76 -10.12
N ILE A 59 -5.01 -5.69 -9.39
CA ILE A 59 -3.81 -5.65 -8.55
C ILE A 59 -3.89 -6.70 -7.43
N ARG A 60 -5.02 -6.82 -6.75
CA ARG A 60 -5.26 -7.83 -5.72
C ARG A 60 -5.04 -9.25 -6.26
N ASP A 61 -5.70 -9.55 -7.37
CA ASP A 61 -5.75 -10.91 -7.93
C ASP A 61 -4.42 -11.34 -8.56
N ARG A 62 -3.64 -10.36 -9.08
CA ARG A 62 -2.36 -10.64 -9.72
C ARG A 62 -1.18 -10.56 -8.76
N TYR A 63 -1.18 -9.61 -7.84
CA TYR A 63 0.02 -9.26 -7.08
C TYR A 63 -0.10 -9.56 -5.57
N VAL A 64 -1.28 -9.92 -5.06
CA VAL A 64 -1.48 -10.19 -3.63
C VAL A 64 -1.92 -11.64 -3.40
N LEU A 65 -3.08 -12.04 -3.90
CA LEU A 65 -3.66 -13.34 -3.61
C LEU A 65 -2.78 -14.54 -3.99
N PRO A 66 -2.01 -14.53 -5.10
CA PRO A 66 -1.15 -15.67 -5.46
C PRO A 66 -0.01 -15.94 -4.49
N PHE A 67 0.32 -14.99 -3.61
CA PHE A 67 1.41 -15.13 -2.63
C PHE A 67 0.92 -15.53 -1.24
N VAL A 68 -0.40 -15.56 -1.02
CA VAL A 68 -0.97 -15.90 0.29
C VAL A 68 -0.74 -17.38 0.59
N ASP A 69 0.00 -17.65 1.67
CA ASP A 69 0.34 -19.00 2.11
C ASP A 69 0.32 -19.08 3.64
N PRO A 70 -0.40 -20.06 4.24
CA PRO A 70 -0.50 -20.21 5.69
C PRO A 70 0.81 -20.63 6.38
N ALA A 71 1.86 -20.98 5.63
CA ALA A 71 3.20 -21.25 6.17
C ALA A 71 4.12 -20.01 6.13
N HIS A 72 3.69 -18.94 5.48
CA HIS A 72 4.51 -17.77 5.19
C HIS A 72 4.19 -16.58 6.10
N THR A 73 5.14 -15.64 6.19
CA THR A 73 5.02 -14.36 6.90
C THR A 73 4.93 -13.22 5.90
N ALA A 74 3.94 -12.34 6.08
CA ALA A 74 3.78 -11.13 5.30
C ALA A 74 4.14 -9.86 6.08
N LEU A 75 4.54 -8.83 5.33
CA LEU A 75 4.71 -7.45 5.80
C LEU A 75 3.85 -6.51 4.95
N ASP A 76 3.02 -5.69 5.60
CA ASP A 76 2.24 -4.62 4.97
C ASP A 76 2.80 -3.26 5.40
N ILE A 77 3.42 -2.52 4.48
CA ILE A 77 4.05 -1.23 4.76
C ILE A 77 3.10 -0.09 4.41
N GLY A 78 2.81 0.77 5.41
CA GLY A 78 1.80 1.82 5.31
C GLY A 78 0.41 1.22 5.34
N CYS A 79 0.16 0.31 6.30
CA CYS A 79 -1.07 -0.48 6.38
C CYS A 79 -2.34 0.38 6.59
N GLY A 80 -2.19 1.61 7.12
CA GLY A 80 -3.31 2.51 7.39
C GLY A 80 -4.38 1.88 8.27
N GLY A 81 -5.61 1.82 7.77
CA GLY A 81 -6.73 1.11 8.43
C GLY A 81 -6.84 -0.37 8.09
N GLY A 82 -5.93 -0.92 7.27
CA GLY A 82 -5.94 -2.32 6.90
C GLY A 82 -6.67 -2.66 5.60
N ARG A 83 -6.86 -1.68 4.72
CA ARG A 83 -7.52 -1.89 3.41
C ARG A 83 -6.92 -3.04 2.62
N TRP A 84 -5.61 -3.17 2.60
CA TRP A 84 -4.89 -4.25 1.93
C TRP A 84 -4.55 -5.41 2.86
N THR A 85 -4.33 -5.15 4.16
CA THR A 85 -4.05 -6.19 5.16
C THR A 85 -5.13 -7.27 5.21
N ARG A 86 -6.40 -6.94 4.94
CA ARG A 86 -7.51 -7.93 4.93
C ARG A 86 -7.30 -9.08 3.92
N TYR A 87 -6.52 -8.85 2.86
CA TYR A 87 -6.17 -9.89 1.88
C TYR A 87 -4.93 -10.71 2.29
N LEU A 88 -4.24 -10.28 3.35
CA LEU A 88 -3.06 -10.96 3.88
C LEU A 88 -3.41 -11.88 5.06
N LEU A 89 -4.68 -11.95 5.48
CA LEU A 89 -5.11 -12.74 6.65
C LEU A 89 -4.88 -14.25 6.52
N GLY A 90 -4.63 -14.75 5.31
CA GLY A 90 -4.28 -16.15 5.05
C GLY A 90 -2.81 -16.49 5.30
N PHE A 91 -1.94 -15.50 5.61
CA PHE A 91 -0.56 -15.76 6.03
C PHE A 91 -0.48 -16.25 7.48
N GLN A 92 0.57 -16.97 7.84
CA GLN A 92 0.84 -17.42 9.21
C GLN A 92 1.01 -16.24 10.17
N THR A 93 1.74 -15.22 9.74
CA THR A 93 1.97 -13.97 10.49
C THR A 93 1.89 -12.81 9.53
N VAL A 94 1.25 -11.72 9.95
CA VAL A 94 1.21 -10.46 9.21
C VAL A 94 1.76 -9.35 10.10
N HIS A 95 2.89 -8.77 9.71
CA HIS A 95 3.38 -7.52 10.29
C HIS A 95 2.75 -6.34 9.55
N ALA A 96 1.95 -5.54 10.24
CA ALA A 96 1.27 -4.38 9.67
C ALA A 96 1.91 -3.10 10.23
N VAL A 97 2.65 -2.39 9.36
CA VAL A 97 3.52 -1.28 9.77
C VAL A 97 2.93 0.04 9.32
N ASP A 98 2.89 1.03 10.21
CA ASP A 98 2.53 2.42 9.86
C ASP A 98 3.34 3.42 10.67
N TYR A 99 3.56 4.61 10.08
CA TYR A 99 4.26 5.72 10.72
C TYR A 99 3.38 6.46 11.73
N TYR A 100 2.07 6.56 11.49
CA TYR A 100 1.16 7.34 12.30
C TYR A 100 0.60 6.54 13.47
N PRO A 101 0.89 6.92 14.75
CA PRO A 101 0.45 6.15 15.92
C PRO A 101 -1.07 6.05 16.04
N GLU A 102 -1.82 7.04 15.56
CA GLU A 102 -3.28 7.03 15.53
C GLU A 102 -3.82 6.00 14.53
N LEU A 103 -3.15 5.78 13.38
CA LEU A 103 -3.49 4.74 12.43
C LEU A 103 -3.23 3.35 13.02
N VAL A 104 -2.07 3.17 13.65
CA VAL A 104 -1.73 1.93 14.35
C VAL A 104 -2.74 1.60 15.46
N ALA A 105 -3.18 2.60 16.23
CA ALA A 105 -4.16 2.41 17.29
C ALA A 105 -5.56 2.02 16.74
N GLU A 106 -5.97 2.60 15.60
CA GLU A 106 -7.21 2.23 14.93
C GLU A 106 -7.12 0.84 14.30
N PHE A 107 -6.02 0.55 13.63
CA PHE A 107 -5.72 -0.75 13.07
C PHE A 107 -5.85 -1.86 14.13
N ARG A 108 -5.26 -1.66 15.32
CA ARG A 108 -5.38 -2.61 16.44
C ARG A 108 -6.82 -2.92 16.80
N ARG A 109 -7.69 -1.90 16.87
CA ARG A 109 -9.13 -2.11 17.17
C ARG A 109 -9.86 -2.89 16.10
N THR A 110 -9.48 -2.70 14.83
CA THR A 110 -10.09 -3.36 13.67
C THR A 110 -9.65 -4.83 13.55
N PHE A 111 -8.38 -5.10 13.89
CA PHE A 111 -7.75 -6.40 13.69
C PHE A 111 -7.46 -7.17 14.99
N ASP A 112 -7.98 -6.76 16.15
CA ASP A 112 -7.78 -7.39 17.45
C ASP A 112 -8.20 -8.87 17.50
N LYS A 113 -9.21 -9.24 16.71
CA LYS A 113 -9.69 -10.62 16.56
C LYS A 113 -8.74 -11.55 15.77
N TYR A 114 -7.67 -11.00 15.18
CA TYR A 114 -6.68 -11.75 14.41
C TYR A 114 -5.31 -11.74 15.12
N PRO A 115 -5.04 -12.68 16.05
CA PRO A 115 -3.84 -12.65 16.91
C PRO A 115 -2.53 -12.83 16.14
N HIS A 116 -2.58 -13.33 14.90
CA HIS A 116 -1.43 -13.45 14.01
C HIS A 116 -1.10 -12.15 13.25
N VAL A 117 -1.96 -11.13 13.33
CA VAL A 117 -1.73 -9.80 12.75
C VAL A 117 -1.11 -8.89 13.80
N ARG A 118 0.11 -8.42 13.54
CA ARG A 118 0.96 -7.68 14.47
C ARG A 118 1.13 -6.23 14.01
N PRO A 119 0.37 -5.28 14.56
CA PRO A 119 0.52 -3.86 14.23
C PRO A 119 1.79 -3.29 14.84
N ILE A 120 2.59 -2.62 14.02
CA ILE A 120 3.89 -2.05 14.36
C ILE A 120 3.90 -0.55 14.01
N LYS A 121 4.26 0.30 14.98
CA LYS A 121 4.59 1.70 14.74
C LYS A 121 6.07 1.80 14.38
N ASN A 122 6.39 2.33 13.19
CA ASN A 122 7.76 2.54 12.76
C ASN A 122 8.19 4.02 12.85
N ASN A 123 9.46 4.31 12.61
CA ASN A 123 10.02 5.66 12.64
C ASN A 123 10.15 6.32 11.25
N GLY A 124 9.68 5.65 10.20
CA GLY A 124 9.70 6.12 8.81
C GLY A 124 10.23 5.11 7.82
N ALA A 125 11.16 4.22 8.19
CA ALA A 125 11.70 3.21 7.27
C ALA A 125 12.09 1.89 7.96
N ASP A 126 12.05 1.80 9.28
CA ASP A 126 12.42 0.61 10.05
C ASP A 126 11.24 -0.35 10.26
N PHE A 127 11.58 -1.55 10.74
CA PHE A 127 10.61 -2.61 11.05
C PHE A 127 10.89 -3.19 12.44
N PRO A 128 10.57 -2.44 13.54
CA PRO A 128 10.90 -2.86 14.89
C PRO A 128 10.28 -4.21 15.24
N GLY A 129 11.11 -5.15 15.70
CA GLY A 129 10.68 -6.48 16.11
C GLY A 129 10.45 -7.48 14.97
N VAL A 130 10.69 -7.11 13.71
CA VAL A 130 10.73 -8.05 12.59
C VAL A 130 12.15 -8.62 12.48
N ALA A 131 12.27 -9.94 12.59
CA ALA A 131 13.57 -10.61 12.56
C ALA A 131 14.20 -10.58 11.15
N PRO A 132 15.54 -10.59 11.04
CA PRO A 132 16.21 -10.77 9.75
C PRO A 132 15.77 -12.07 9.05
N HIS A 133 15.66 -12.02 7.74
CA HIS A 133 15.30 -13.18 6.89
C HIS A 133 14.07 -13.96 7.36
N SER A 134 13.02 -13.26 7.80
CA SER A 134 11.80 -13.86 8.34
C SER A 134 10.54 -13.60 7.51
N VAL A 135 10.60 -12.69 6.54
CA VAL A 135 9.46 -12.27 5.72
C VAL A 135 9.52 -12.95 4.36
N ASP A 136 8.42 -13.55 3.95
CA ASP A 136 8.27 -14.23 2.65
C ASP A 136 7.66 -13.29 1.59
N TYR A 137 6.76 -12.38 2.03
CA TYR A 137 6.05 -11.47 1.15
C TYR A 137 5.92 -10.07 1.78
N THR A 138 6.23 -9.04 1.00
CA THR A 138 6.06 -7.64 1.41
C THR A 138 5.13 -6.92 0.43
N LEU A 139 4.14 -6.23 0.96
CA LEU A 139 3.23 -5.35 0.22
C LEU A 139 3.36 -3.93 0.70
N SER A 140 3.34 -2.98 -0.23
CA SER A 140 3.04 -1.58 0.08
C SER A 140 2.14 -0.99 -0.99
N PHE A 141 0.97 -0.52 -0.60
CA PHE A 141 0.03 0.09 -1.53
C PHE A 141 -0.50 1.43 -1.00
N GLY A 142 -0.23 2.50 -1.76
CA GLY A 142 -0.67 3.86 -1.40
C GLY A 142 0.27 4.60 -0.45
N CYS A 143 1.37 3.99 0.01
CA CYS A 143 2.36 4.60 0.89
C CYS A 143 3.52 5.22 0.09
N PHE A 144 4.20 4.44 -0.73
CA PHE A 144 5.40 4.88 -1.48
C PHE A 144 5.10 5.98 -2.51
N GLY A 145 3.86 6.16 -2.89
CA GLY A 145 3.43 7.31 -3.69
C GLY A 145 3.68 8.67 -3.03
N HIS A 146 3.89 8.71 -1.72
CA HIS A 146 4.11 9.92 -0.93
C HIS A 146 5.55 10.06 -0.42
N LEU A 147 6.40 9.06 -0.66
CA LEU A 147 7.78 9.01 -0.17
C LEU A 147 8.75 9.51 -1.23
N ASN A 148 9.69 10.36 -0.81
CA ASN A 148 10.81 10.76 -1.65
C ASN A 148 11.83 9.62 -1.78
N GLN A 149 12.77 9.77 -2.73
CA GLN A 149 13.75 8.73 -3.03
C GLN A 149 14.62 8.32 -1.84
N ALA A 150 15.00 9.25 -0.95
CA ALA A 150 15.82 8.94 0.21
C ALA A 150 15.09 8.04 1.21
N LEU A 151 13.79 8.25 1.42
CA LEU A 151 12.97 7.36 2.24
C LEU A 151 12.74 6.00 1.59
N ILE A 152 12.51 5.98 0.26
CA ILE A 152 12.37 4.73 -0.50
C ILE A 152 13.66 3.91 -0.40
N ASP A 153 14.82 4.55 -0.58
CA ASP A 153 16.13 3.93 -0.44
C ASP A 153 16.33 3.28 0.93
N GLY A 154 16.00 4.01 2.01
CA GLY A 154 16.02 3.49 3.38
C GLY A 154 15.09 2.28 3.59
N TYR A 155 13.86 2.35 3.04
CA TYR A 155 12.94 1.21 3.09
C TYR A 155 13.49 -0.01 2.34
N LEU A 156 14.02 0.16 1.14
CA LEU A 156 14.58 -0.95 0.34
C LEU A 156 15.76 -1.62 1.05
N GLY A 157 16.66 -0.83 1.65
CA GLY A 157 17.74 -1.36 2.48
C GLY A 157 17.23 -2.22 3.63
N ASN A 158 16.24 -1.74 4.36
CA ASN A 158 15.65 -2.48 5.49
C ASN A 158 14.82 -3.69 5.04
N ILE A 159 14.07 -3.59 3.93
CA ILE A 159 13.39 -4.76 3.33
C ILE A 159 14.41 -5.86 3.01
N ARG A 160 15.57 -5.49 2.45
CA ARG A 160 16.64 -6.44 2.10
C ARG A 160 17.10 -7.27 3.29
N THR A 161 17.13 -6.68 4.49
CA THR A 161 17.59 -7.38 5.71
C THR A 161 16.58 -8.38 6.26
N ILE A 162 15.29 -8.10 6.12
CA ILE A 162 14.23 -8.94 6.71
C ILE A 162 13.65 -9.96 5.74
N LEU A 163 13.81 -9.75 4.43
CA LEU A 163 13.27 -10.64 3.41
C LEU A 163 14.05 -11.95 3.33
N LYS A 164 13.34 -13.08 3.25
CA LYS A 164 13.94 -14.40 3.02
C LYS A 164 14.50 -14.50 1.60
N PRO A 165 15.50 -15.38 1.35
CA PRO A 165 15.84 -15.79 -0.01
C PRO A 165 14.59 -16.30 -0.75
N GLY A 166 14.35 -15.77 -1.97
CA GLY A 166 13.14 -16.06 -2.75
C GLY A 166 11.89 -15.30 -2.31
N GLY A 167 11.97 -14.48 -1.28
CA GLY A 167 10.88 -13.62 -0.84
C GLY A 167 10.50 -12.58 -1.90
N ASN A 168 9.24 -12.18 -1.92
CA ASN A 168 8.66 -11.30 -2.92
C ASN A 168 8.24 -9.96 -2.32
N VAL A 169 8.41 -8.89 -3.08
CA VAL A 169 8.04 -7.53 -2.69
C VAL A 169 7.22 -6.89 -3.80
N VAL A 170 6.07 -6.34 -3.44
CA VAL A 170 5.18 -5.60 -4.35
C VAL A 170 4.96 -4.20 -3.80
N ILE A 171 5.31 -3.19 -4.58
CA ILE A 171 5.19 -1.79 -4.18
C ILE A 171 4.42 -0.99 -5.23
N HIS A 172 3.38 -0.27 -4.79
CA HIS A 172 2.75 0.81 -5.56
C HIS A 172 3.42 2.14 -5.20
N TYR A 173 3.94 2.84 -6.20
CA TYR A 173 4.61 4.13 -6.08
C TYR A 173 4.01 5.16 -7.06
N SER A 174 4.21 6.46 -6.82
CA SER A 174 3.78 7.52 -7.75
C SER A 174 4.62 7.51 -9.03
N ASP A 175 3.97 7.81 -10.17
CA ASP A 175 4.65 8.03 -11.44
C ASP A 175 4.31 9.45 -11.93
N LYS A 176 5.27 10.38 -11.83
CA LYS A 176 5.10 11.80 -12.18
C LYS A 176 4.76 12.04 -13.65
N ALA A 177 4.94 11.06 -14.53
CA ALA A 177 4.47 11.14 -15.90
C ALA A 177 2.93 11.22 -15.98
N LYS A 178 2.25 10.67 -14.96
CA LYS A 178 0.79 10.62 -14.89
C LYS A 178 0.20 11.90 -14.28
N PRO A 179 -0.86 12.48 -14.88
CA PRO A 179 -1.46 13.72 -14.39
C PRO A 179 -1.83 13.71 -12.91
N MET A 180 -2.38 12.59 -12.42
CA MET A 180 -2.79 12.46 -11.02
C MET A 180 -1.62 12.46 -10.04
N ALA A 181 -0.44 11.96 -10.43
CA ALA A 181 0.74 11.97 -9.58
C ALA A 181 1.40 13.37 -9.47
N ARG A 182 0.98 14.33 -10.29
CA ARG A 182 1.44 15.73 -10.23
C ARG A 182 0.67 16.56 -9.21
N GLU A 183 -0.43 16.04 -8.69
CA GLU A 183 -1.19 16.70 -7.63
C GLU A 183 -0.38 16.77 -6.33
N PRO A 184 -0.58 17.83 -5.51
CA PRO A 184 0.12 17.97 -4.22
C PRO A 184 -0.04 16.76 -3.34
N GLY A 185 1.06 16.36 -2.69
CA GLY A 185 1.14 15.21 -1.77
C GLY A 185 1.65 13.94 -2.41
N PHE A 186 1.80 13.84 -3.74
CA PHE A 186 2.59 12.78 -4.36
C PHE A 186 4.06 13.19 -4.49
N ALA A 187 4.94 12.21 -4.36
CA ALA A 187 6.36 12.39 -4.59
C ALA A 187 6.71 12.29 -6.08
N ASP A 188 7.81 12.95 -6.47
CA ASP A 188 8.31 12.99 -7.84
C ASP A 188 9.09 11.72 -8.19
N ASN A 189 8.43 10.57 -8.18
CA ASN A 189 9.03 9.31 -8.58
C ASN A 189 8.79 9.01 -10.06
N THR A 190 9.65 8.17 -10.63
CA THR A 190 9.49 7.62 -11.98
C THR A 190 9.80 6.13 -11.99
N PRO A 191 9.31 5.36 -13.00
CA PRO A 191 9.68 3.97 -13.17
C PRO A 191 11.20 3.75 -13.27
N GLU A 192 11.93 4.62 -13.96
CA GLU A 192 13.38 4.54 -14.10
C GLU A 192 14.12 4.67 -12.77
N GLN A 193 13.70 5.65 -11.95
CA GLN A 193 14.27 5.87 -10.62
C GLN A 193 13.98 4.69 -9.69
N MET A 194 12.75 4.18 -9.73
CA MET A 194 12.35 3.04 -8.89
C MET A 194 13.11 1.77 -9.27
N ARG A 195 13.28 1.48 -10.57
CA ARG A 195 14.12 0.36 -11.05
C ARG A 195 15.55 0.50 -10.57
N ALA A 196 16.14 1.69 -10.71
CA ALA A 196 17.52 1.94 -10.31
C ALA A 196 17.71 1.67 -8.81
N LEU A 197 16.81 2.13 -7.95
CA LEU A 197 16.86 1.88 -6.51
C LEU A 197 16.71 0.40 -6.18
N VAL A 198 15.75 -0.29 -6.78
CA VAL A 198 15.53 -1.73 -6.57
C VAL A 198 16.77 -2.54 -6.96
N LEU A 199 17.35 -2.25 -8.12
CA LEU A 199 18.57 -2.92 -8.59
C LEU A 199 19.80 -2.58 -7.73
N HIS A 200 19.92 -1.32 -7.26
CA HIS A 200 21.00 -0.89 -6.37
C HIS A 200 21.05 -1.71 -5.07
N HIS A 201 19.88 -2.05 -4.52
CA HIS A 201 19.78 -2.90 -3.33
C HIS A 201 19.93 -4.41 -3.62
N GLY A 202 20.31 -4.79 -4.84
CA GLY A 202 20.58 -6.18 -5.21
C GLY A 202 19.33 -7.05 -5.35
N PHE A 203 18.18 -6.44 -5.57
CA PHE A 203 16.96 -7.16 -5.93
C PHE A 203 16.89 -7.46 -7.42
N ARG A 204 16.13 -8.46 -7.78
CA ARG A 204 15.79 -8.82 -9.16
C ARG A 204 14.34 -8.40 -9.46
N ILE A 205 14.13 -7.58 -10.47
CA ILE A 205 12.80 -7.18 -10.92
C ILE A 205 12.12 -8.40 -11.57
N VAL A 206 10.91 -8.70 -11.11
CA VAL A 206 10.08 -9.82 -11.59
C VAL A 206 9.04 -9.32 -12.58
N ALA A 207 8.35 -8.23 -12.25
CA ALA A 207 7.30 -7.64 -13.09
C ALA A 207 7.13 -6.16 -12.78
N GLU A 208 6.57 -5.43 -13.75
CA GLU A 208 6.15 -4.05 -13.59
C GLU A 208 4.78 -3.85 -14.24
N ASP A 209 4.00 -2.95 -13.65
CA ASP A 209 2.73 -2.50 -14.23
C ASP A 209 2.67 -0.98 -14.16
N THR A 210 2.87 -0.36 -15.31
CA THR A 210 2.79 1.10 -15.47
C THR A 210 1.45 1.56 -16.05
N GLY A 211 0.53 0.65 -16.37
CA GLY A 211 -0.72 0.92 -17.08
C GLY A 211 -1.97 0.97 -16.20
N THR A 212 -2.06 0.10 -15.21
CA THR A 212 -3.30 -0.12 -14.45
C THR A 212 -3.68 1.06 -13.55
N MET A 213 -2.71 1.68 -12.84
CA MET A 213 -2.97 2.77 -11.90
C MET A 213 -2.82 4.13 -12.58
N TRP A 214 -3.76 5.06 -12.31
CA TRP A 214 -3.76 6.42 -12.91
C TRP A 214 -2.80 7.41 -12.25
N ASN A 215 -2.30 7.09 -11.05
CA ASN A 215 -1.42 7.96 -10.25
C ASN A 215 -0.04 7.36 -10.01
N GLY A 216 0.19 6.12 -10.45
CA GLY A 216 1.41 5.42 -10.11
C GLY A 216 1.62 4.17 -10.94
N ALA A 217 2.61 3.41 -10.52
CA ALA A 217 2.97 2.13 -11.09
C ALA A 217 3.18 1.08 -9.98
N ILE A 218 3.14 -0.18 -10.37
CA ILE A 218 3.49 -1.30 -9.50
C ILE A 218 4.86 -1.83 -9.94
N ILE A 219 5.70 -2.13 -8.97
CA ILE A 219 6.93 -2.90 -9.18
C ILE A 219 6.92 -4.13 -8.27
N HIS A 220 7.15 -5.29 -8.87
CA HIS A 220 7.32 -6.58 -8.20
C HIS A 220 8.76 -7.04 -8.36
N PHE A 221 9.42 -7.32 -7.25
CA PHE A 221 10.82 -7.76 -7.22
C PHE A 221 11.05 -8.80 -6.12
N SER A 222 12.18 -9.48 -6.18
CA SER A 222 12.57 -10.55 -5.24
C SER A 222 14.07 -10.54 -4.98
N ILE A 223 14.50 -11.27 -3.95
CA ILE A 223 15.91 -11.63 -3.74
C ILE A 223 16.28 -12.83 -4.59
#